data_ca9c9622219d092c063b9c77ab06fb6a
#
_entry.id   ca9c9622219d092c063b9c77ab06fb6a
#
_cell.length_a   1.000
_cell.length_b   1.000
_cell.length_c   1.000
_cell.angle_alpha   90.00
_cell.angle_beta   90.00
_cell.angle_gamma   90.00
#
_symmetry.space_group_name_H-M   'P 1'
#
loop_
_entity.id
_entity.type
_entity.pdbx_description
1 polymer ?
#
loop_
_entity_poly.entity_id
_entity_poly.type
_entity_poly.pdbx_seq_one_letter_code
_entity_poly.pdbx_strand_id
1 'polypeptide(L)'
;MSIVVEHLTKSFGSKVAVNDLSFSVQPGVVTGFLGPNGSGKSTTMRCMLGLDRPNGGHSTFNGKPYASLAKPLHEVGALLDAGYVHPGRSGRNHLRWLAASNGISQRRVDDALEMVGLSAVGRKPVKTYSLGMKQRLGLAGVLLGDPHTIILDEPANGLDPEGIRWIRDMLVHQANLGKTVLVSSHLLSEMALMATALVVIGQGRLVQQGTVQAFTDRFAERSVRVQSPDVVRLTGALSLEGIAFTHLGPNEIEVEGVTAARVGELAAANAVVLHQLADHVGSLEDAFIEATASVQDYTAGSK
;
A
#
# COMPACT_ATOMS: atom_id res chain seq x y z
N MET A 1 -11.12 -10.02 -12.69
CA MET A 1 -12.11 -10.22 -11.60
C MET A 1 -12.05 -9.01 -10.69
N SER A 2 -13.13 -8.24 -10.49
CA SER A 2 -13.11 -7.02 -9.66
C SER A 2 -13.51 -7.31 -8.21
N ILE A 3 -13.03 -6.47 -7.28
CA ILE A 3 -13.55 -6.39 -5.92
C ILE A 3 -14.48 -5.18 -5.85
N VAL A 4 -15.65 -5.34 -5.21
CA VAL A 4 -16.56 -4.23 -4.91
C VAL A 4 -16.94 -4.31 -3.44
N VAL A 5 -16.81 -3.18 -2.74
CA VAL A 5 -17.22 -2.99 -1.36
C VAL A 5 -18.25 -1.89 -1.33
N GLU A 6 -19.42 -2.14 -0.73
CA GLU A 6 -20.56 -1.23 -0.72
C GLU A 6 -21.10 -1.05 0.70
N HIS A 7 -21.07 0.20 1.17
CA HIS A 7 -21.61 0.63 2.45
C HIS A 7 -21.14 -0.21 3.65
N LEU A 8 -19.91 -0.75 3.57
CA LEU A 8 -19.38 -1.67 4.58
C LEU A 8 -19.24 -0.94 5.92
N THR A 9 -19.88 -1.52 6.94
CA THR A 9 -19.83 -1.00 8.31
C THR A 9 -19.49 -2.12 9.27
N LYS A 10 -18.51 -1.89 10.17
CA LYS A 10 -18.12 -2.83 11.21
C LYS A 10 -17.83 -2.11 12.52
N SER A 11 -18.47 -2.57 13.58
CA SER A 11 -18.25 -2.11 14.95
C SER A 11 -17.86 -3.25 15.87
N PHE A 12 -17.04 -2.95 16.87
CA PHE A 12 -16.70 -3.83 18.00
C PHE A 12 -17.12 -3.12 19.29
N GLY A 13 -18.24 -3.55 19.86
CA GLY A 13 -18.89 -2.81 20.96
C GLY A 13 -19.25 -1.38 20.51
N SER A 14 -18.77 -0.39 21.24
CA SER A 14 -18.99 1.04 20.94
C SER A 14 -18.03 1.60 19.89
N LYS A 15 -16.94 0.88 19.56
CA LYS A 15 -15.93 1.37 18.60
C LYS A 15 -16.32 1.00 17.18
N VAL A 16 -16.55 2.01 16.33
CA VAL A 16 -16.77 1.83 14.90
C VAL A 16 -15.39 1.73 14.22
N ALA A 17 -15.07 0.56 13.67
CA ALA A 17 -13.79 0.31 12.99
C ALA A 17 -13.85 0.58 11.48
N VAL A 18 -15.01 0.35 10.86
CA VAL A 18 -15.30 0.66 9.46
C VAL A 18 -16.67 1.31 9.42
N ASN A 19 -16.82 2.42 8.71
CA ASN A 19 -17.99 3.28 8.75
C ASN A 19 -18.42 3.70 7.34
N ASP A 20 -19.42 3.01 6.80
CA ASP A 20 -20.01 3.30 5.49
C ASP A 20 -18.97 3.35 4.34
N LEU A 21 -18.06 2.38 4.34
CA LEU A 21 -16.95 2.33 3.41
C LEU A 21 -17.39 1.71 2.07
N SER A 22 -17.20 2.47 0.98
CA SER A 22 -17.48 2.00 -0.38
C SER A 22 -16.27 2.26 -1.30
N PHE A 23 -15.80 1.24 -2.01
CA PHE A 23 -14.72 1.34 -3.00
C PHE A 23 -14.72 0.14 -3.95
N SER A 24 -13.96 0.24 -5.04
CA SER A 24 -13.76 -0.86 -5.97
C SER A 24 -12.29 -1.06 -6.31
N VAL A 25 -11.91 -2.31 -6.62
CA VAL A 25 -10.56 -2.66 -7.06
C VAL A 25 -10.64 -3.31 -8.43
N GLN A 26 -9.91 -2.76 -9.38
CA GLN A 26 -9.95 -3.19 -10.77
C GLN A 26 -8.88 -4.27 -11.06
N PRO A 27 -9.13 -5.16 -12.01
CA PRO A 27 -8.12 -6.11 -12.48
C PRO A 27 -7.02 -5.42 -13.28
N GLY A 28 -5.86 -6.07 -13.36
CA GLY A 28 -4.74 -5.61 -14.17
C GLY A 28 -3.87 -4.53 -13.53
N VAL A 29 -4.18 -4.12 -12.29
CA VAL A 29 -3.42 -3.09 -11.57
C VAL A 29 -3.16 -3.52 -10.14
N VAL A 30 -2.07 -3.01 -9.56
CA VAL A 30 -1.84 -3.09 -8.12
C VAL A 30 -2.53 -1.90 -7.46
N THR A 31 -3.48 -2.18 -6.58
CA THR A 31 -4.18 -1.16 -5.79
C THR A 31 -3.63 -1.14 -4.37
N GLY A 32 -3.05 -0.02 -3.98
CA GLY A 32 -2.62 0.25 -2.61
C GLY A 32 -3.82 0.57 -1.72
N PHE A 33 -3.92 -0.11 -0.57
CA PHE A 33 -4.92 0.16 0.45
C PHE A 33 -4.26 0.85 1.63
N LEU A 34 -4.33 2.18 1.67
CA LEU A 34 -3.56 3.04 2.56
C LEU A 34 -4.43 3.62 3.67
N GLY A 35 -3.80 3.92 4.79
CA GLY A 35 -4.44 4.58 5.92
C GLY A 35 -3.57 4.46 7.18
N PRO A 36 -3.72 5.36 8.15
CA PRO A 36 -3.00 5.27 9.42
C PRO A 36 -3.27 3.96 10.17
N ASN A 37 -2.43 3.66 11.17
CA ASN A 37 -2.71 2.54 12.05
C ASN A 37 -4.05 2.73 12.76
N GLY A 38 -4.87 1.67 12.78
CA GLY A 38 -6.22 1.74 13.33
C GLY A 38 -7.29 2.35 12.41
N SER A 39 -6.97 2.73 11.18
CA SER A 39 -7.94 3.28 10.21
C SER A 39 -8.98 2.27 9.70
N GLY A 40 -8.84 0.98 10.01
CA GLY A 40 -9.80 -0.05 9.61
C GLY A 40 -9.35 -0.96 8.47
N LYS A 41 -8.10 -0.86 7.94
CA LYS A 41 -7.59 -1.68 6.81
C LYS A 41 -7.79 -3.19 7.03
N SER A 42 -7.15 -3.73 8.06
CA SER A 42 -7.24 -5.17 8.36
C SER A 42 -8.67 -5.62 8.67
N THR A 43 -9.46 -4.78 9.35
CA THR A 43 -10.88 -5.06 9.63
C THR A 43 -11.69 -5.14 8.34
N THR A 44 -11.46 -4.22 7.40
CA THR A 44 -12.11 -4.23 6.08
C THR A 44 -11.77 -5.52 5.33
N MET A 45 -10.48 -5.88 5.23
CA MET A 45 -10.05 -7.10 4.56
C MET A 45 -10.64 -8.36 5.22
N ARG A 46 -10.71 -8.41 6.56
CA ARG A 46 -11.34 -9.52 7.29
C ARG A 46 -12.84 -9.64 6.99
N CYS A 47 -13.56 -8.50 6.93
CA CYS A 47 -14.96 -8.49 6.52
C CYS A 47 -15.14 -8.97 5.07
N MET A 48 -14.29 -8.52 4.15
CA MET A 48 -14.31 -8.94 2.75
C MET A 48 -14.16 -10.45 2.59
N LEU A 49 -13.31 -11.07 3.41
CA LEU A 49 -13.05 -12.51 3.41
C LEU A 49 -14.03 -13.32 4.28
N GLY A 50 -15.03 -12.67 4.86
CA GLY A 50 -16.03 -13.32 5.72
C GLY A 50 -15.49 -13.83 7.06
N LEU A 51 -14.29 -13.39 7.46
CA LEU A 51 -13.70 -13.71 8.77
C LEU A 51 -14.35 -12.93 9.89
N ASP A 52 -14.81 -11.70 9.59
CA ASP A 52 -15.62 -10.89 10.49
C ASP A 52 -16.95 -10.55 9.79
N ARG A 53 -18.06 -10.76 10.48
CA ARG A 53 -19.39 -10.39 9.97
C ARG A 53 -19.56 -8.87 10.06
N PRO A 54 -19.83 -8.16 8.96
CA PRO A 54 -20.12 -6.73 9.00
C PRO A 54 -21.45 -6.46 9.69
N ASN A 55 -21.63 -5.24 10.22
CA ASN A 55 -22.89 -4.74 10.78
C ASN A 55 -23.81 -4.19 9.69
N GLY A 56 -23.24 -3.75 8.56
CA GLY A 56 -23.97 -3.24 7.40
C GLY A 56 -23.12 -3.33 6.14
N GLY A 57 -23.77 -3.23 4.99
CA GLY A 57 -23.11 -3.32 3.71
C GLY A 57 -22.58 -4.71 3.37
N HIS A 58 -21.83 -4.80 2.29
CA HIS A 58 -21.28 -6.09 1.81
C HIS A 58 -20.04 -5.88 0.94
N SER A 59 -19.40 -6.99 0.60
CA SER A 59 -18.32 -7.03 -0.39
C SER A 59 -18.49 -8.23 -1.32
N THR A 60 -18.06 -8.05 -2.57
CA THR A 60 -18.15 -9.10 -3.58
C THR A 60 -16.84 -9.22 -4.36
N PHE A 61 -16.59 -10.43 -4.83
CA PHE A 61 -15.56 -10.82 -5.76
C PHE A 61 -16.23 -11.23 -7.06
N ASN A 62 -16.13 -10.38 -8.07
CA ASN A 62 -16.85 -10.57 -9.34
C ASN A 62 -18.37 -10.78 -9.15
N GLY A 63 -18.98 -9.97 -8.28
CA GLY A 63 -20.41 -10.02 -7.97
C GLY A 63 -20.83 -11.11 -6.96
N LYS A 64 -19.90 -11.93 -6.45
CA LYS A 64 -20.20 -12.99 -5.48
C LYS A 64 -19.54 -12.71 -4.13
N PRO A 65 -20.25 -12.85 -3.00
CA PRO A 65 -19.62 -12.78 -1.69
C PRO A 65 -18.64 -13.94 -1.49
N TYR A 66 -17.55 -13.72 -0.75
CA TYR A 66 -16.50 -14.72 -0.51
C TYR A 66 -17.05 -16.07 -0.01
N ALA A 67 -18.01 -16.03 0.93
CA ALA A 67 -18.60 -17.23 1.50
C ALA A 67 -19.36 -18.12 0.51
N SER A 68 -19.70 -17.60 -0.68
CA SER A 68 -20.40 -18.35 -1.74
C SER A 68 -19.45 -18.95 -2.78
N LEU A 69 -18.15 -18.72 -2.66
CA LEU A 69 -17.16 -19.25 -3.59
C LEU A 69 -16.96 -20.75 -3.36
N ALA A 70 -17.20 -21.56 -4.39
CA ALA A 70 -17.09 -23.01 -4.29
C ALA A 70 -15.64 -23.49 -4.11
N LYS A 71 -14.69 -22.79 -4.69
CA LYS A 71 -13.24 -23.06 -4.61
C LYS A 71 -12.49 -21.77 -4.26
N PRO A 72 -12.55 -21.30 -2.99
CA PRO A 72 -12.09 -19.97 -2.65
C PRO A 72 -10.62 -19.71 -3.00
N LEU A 73 -9.70 -20.67 -2.81
CA LEU A 73 -8.28 -20.47 -3.14
C LEU A 73 -7.98 -20.39 -4.65
N HIS A 74 -8.90 -20.79 -5.53
CA HIS A 74 -8.77 -20.54 -6.96
C HIS A 74 -9.29 -19.17 -7.39
N GLU A 75 -10.09 -18.54 -6.54
CA GLU A 75 -10.70 -17.24 -6.83
C GLU A 75 -9.97 -16.11 -6.09
N VAL A 76 -9.69 -16.32 -4.80
CA VAL A 76 -9.10 -15.32 -3.90
C VAL A 76 -7.99 -15.96 -3.06
N GLY A 77 -6.77 -15.47 -3.22
CA GLY A 77 -5.65 -15.74 -2.33
C GLY A 77 -5.49 -14.57 -1.36
N ALA A 78 -5.43 -14.84 -0.07
CA ALA A 78 -5.29 -13.79 0.95
C ALA A 78 -4.23 -14.13 1.99
N LEU A 79 -3.47 -13.11 2.39
CA LEU A 79 -2.52 -13.16 3.51
C LEU A 79 -2.79 -11.96 4.41
N LEU A 80 -3.37 -12.21 5.58
CA LEU A 80 -3.63 -11.18 6.59
C LEU A 80 -2.64 -11.25 7.77
N ASP A 81 -2.04 -12.42 7.98
CA ASP A 81 -1.00 -12.65 8.99
C ASP A 81 -0.19 -13.89 8.60
N ALA A 82 1.12 -13.76 8.60
CA ALA A 82 2.04 -14.90 8.33
C ALA A 82 2.23 -15.84 9.54
N GLY A 83 1.72 -15.46 10.70
CA GLY A 83 1.86 -16.21 11.96
C GLY A 83 0.97 -17.44 12.11
N TYR A 84 -0.03 -17.62 11.28
CA TYR A 84 -1.07 -18.66 11.42
C TYR A 84 -0.64 -20.10 11.06
N VAL A 85 0.64 -20.33 10.80
CA VAL A 85 1.12 -21.68 10.48
C VAL A 85 1.52 -22.41 11.75
N HIS A 86 0.99 -23.64 11.93
CA HIS A 86 1.33 -24.47 13.09
C HIS A 86 2.86 -24.69 13.16
N PRO A 87 3.54 -24.36 14.27
CA PRO A 87 5.00 -24.31 14.36
C PRO A 87 5.69 -25.65 14.15
N GLY A 88 5.06 -26.76 14.51
CA GLY A 88 5.57 -28.13 14.32
C GLY A 88 5.34 -28.70 12.91
N ARG A 89 4.53 -28.03 12.07
CA ARG A 89 4.27 -28.49 10.70
C ARG A 89 5.39 -28.00 9.78
N SER A 90 5.83 -28.83 8.80
CA SER A 90 6.74 -28.32 7.76
C SER A 90 6.01 -27.42 6.76
N GLY A 91 6.74 -26.48 6.13
CA GLY A 91 6.17 -25.59 5.12
C GLY A 91 5.48 -26.37 4.00
N ARG A 92 6.14 -27.43 3.48
CA ARG A 92 5.56 -28.32 2.47
C ARG A 92 4.24 -28.97 2.94
N ASN A 93 4.19 -29.50 4.16
CA ASN A 93 2.99 -30.14 4.68
C ASN A 93 1.87 -29.13 4.97
N HIS A 94 2.21 -27.87 5.28
CA HIS A 94 1.24 -26.80 5.38
C HIS A 94 0.57 -26.54 4.03
N LEU A 95 1.36 -26.36 2.96
CA LEU A 95 0.82 -26.15 1.61
C LEU A 95 0.08 -27.37 1.09
N ARG A 96 0.53 -28.60 1.38
CA ARG A 96 -0.19 -29.83 1.04
C ARG A 96 -1.57 -29.91 1.69
N TRP A 97 -1.68 -29.46 2.93
CA TRP A 97 -2.96 -29.40 3.63
C TRP A 97 -3.90 -28.38 2.97
N LEU A 98 -3.39 -27.18 2.65
CA LEU A 98 -4.18 -26.18 1.90
C LEU A 98 -4.59 -26.70 0.52
N ALA A 99 -3.68 -27.35 -0.19
CA ALA A 99 -3.98 -27.93 -1.51
C ALA A 99 -5.09 -28.99 -1.41
N ALA A 100 -4.98 -29.90 -0.46
CA ALA A 100 -5.97 -30.97 -0.28
C ALA A 100 -7.36 -30.44 0.08
N SER A 101 -7.44 -29.41 0.95
CA SER A 101 -8.72 -28.81 1.37
C SER A 101 -9.41 -28.00 0.26
N ASN A 102 -8.69 -27.65 -0.83
CA ASN A 102 -9.22 -26.85 -1.93
C ASN A 102 -9.20 -27.60 -3.28
N GLY A 103 -8.90 -28.91 -3.29
CA GLY A 103 -8.84 -29.71 -4.51
C GLY A 103 -7.71 -29.31 -5.47
N ILE A 104 -6.63 -28.75 -4.94
CA ILE A 104 -5.47 -28.30 -5.71
C ILE A 104 -4.48 -29.47 -5.86
N SER A 105 -3.88 -29.62 -7.04
CA SER A 105 -2.90 -30.66 -7.32
C SER A 105 -1.66 -30.53 -6.41
N GLN A 106 -1.15 -31.69 -5.92
CA GLN A 106 0.06 -31.73 -5.11
C GLN A 106 1.32 -31.19 -5.84
N ARG A 107 1.33 -31.21 -7.17
CA ARG A 107 2.42 -30.63 -7.97
C ARG A 107 2.53 -29.11 -7.72
N ARG A 108 1.40 -28.41 -7.57
CA ARG A 108 1.38 -26.97 -7.27
C ARG A 108 2.08 -26.62 -5.96
N VAL A 109 2.19 -27.55 -5.02
CA VAL A 109 2.93 -27.32 -3.76
C VAL A 109 4.43 -27.12 -4.00
N ASP A 110 5.01 -27.89 -4.92
CA ASP A 110 6.41 -27.76 -5.27
C ASP A 110 6.67 -26.49 -6.06
N ASP A 111 5.80 -26.19 -7.04
CA ASP A 111 5.84 -24.96 -7.81
C ASP A 111 5.73 -23.72 -6.90
N ALA A 112 4.81 -23.74 -5.92
CA ALA A 112 4.63 -22.63 -4.98
C ALA A 112 5.86 -22.44 -4.06
N LEU A 113 6.48 -23.51 -3.59
CA LEU A 113 7.72 -23.43 -2.78
C LEU A 113 8.89 -22.89 -3.61
N GLU A 114 8.95 -23.25 -4.88
CA GLU A 114 9.99 -22.77 -5.80
C GLU A 114 9.82 -21.27 -6.08
N MET A 115 8.59 -20.83 -6.40
CA MET A 115 8.28 -19.41 -6.65
C MET A 115 8.72 -18.49 -5.50
N VAL A 116 8.62 -18.96 -4.25
CA VAL A 116 9.01 -18.14 -3.08
C VAL A 116 10.41 -18.44 -2.55
N GLY A 117 11.19 -19.29 -3.23
CA GLY A 117 12.57 -19.65 -2.83
C GLY A 117 12.68 -20.51 -1.57
N LEU A 118 11.65 -21.32 -1.24
CA LEU A 118 11.63 -22.17 -0.04
C LEU A 118 11.79 -23.66 -0.33
N SER A 119 12.11 -24.08 -1.56
CA SER A 119 12.24 -25.50 -1.95
C SER A 119 13.21 -26.28 -1.06
N ALA A 120 14.40 -25.71 -0.77
CA ALA A 120 15.45 -26.36 0.02
C ALA A 120 15.07 -26.58 1.51
N VAL A 121 14.18 -25.71 2.03
CA VAL A 121 13.78 -25.73 3.45
C VAL A 121 12.35 -26.19 3.66
N GLY A 122 11.61 -26.45 2.61
CA GLY A 122 10.18 -26.79 2.65
C GLY A 122 9.82 -27.97 3.55
N ARG A 123 10.75 -28.90 3.80
CA ARG A 123 10.57 -30.04 4.71
C ARG A 123 10.89 -29.75 6.18
N LYS A 124 11.52 -28.58 6.49
CA LYS A 124 11.83 -28.20 7.87
C LYS A 124 10.59 -27.68 8.59
N PRO A 125 10.47 -27.89 9.92
CA PRO A 125 9.38 -27.33 10.72
C PRO A 125 9.35 -25.79 10.66
N VAL A 126 8.15 -25.19 10.56
CA VAL A 126 7.98 -23.73 10.44
C VAL A 126 8.49 -22.95 11.65
N LYS A 127 8.57 -23.58 12.83
CA LYS A 127 9.22 -22.97 14.02
C LYS A 127 10.68 -22.58 13.76
N THR A 128 11.36 -23.20 12.79
CA THR A 128 12.76 -22.90 12.45
C THR A 128 12.89 -21.82 11.36
N TYR A 129 11.77 -21.32 10.86
CA TYR A 129 11.77 -20.29 9.81
C TYR A 129 11.99 -18.91 10.42
N SER A 130 12.79 -18.08 9.73
CA SER A 130 12.84 -16.65 10.02
C SER A 130 11.49 -15.99 9.74
N LEU A 131 11.29 -14.75 10.18
CA LEU A 131 10.07 -14.00 9.89
C LEU A 131 9.85 -13.87 8.38
N GLY A 132 10.88 -13.51 7.62
CA GLY A 132 10.81 -13.44 6.15
C GLY A 132 10.49 -14.77 5.49
N MET A 133 11.02 -15.90 6.00
CA MET A 133 10.65 -17.23 5.49
C MET A 133 9.18 -17.58 5.78
N LYS A 134 8.63 -17.17 6.91
CA LYS A 134 7.20 -17.33 7.23
C LYS A 134 6.34 -16.50 6.30
N GLN A 135 6.75 -15.26 6.04
CA GLN A 135 6.08 -14.38 5.09
C GLN A 135 6.05 -14.97 3.68
N ARG A 136 7.21 -15.45 3.19
CA ARG A 136 7.31 -16.15 1.91
C ARG A 136 6.44 -17.42 1.85
N LEU A 137 6.35 -18.17 2.95
CA LEU A 137 5.46 -19.34 3.03
C LEU A 137 3.98 -18.94 2.96
N GLY A 138 3.58 -17.84 3.62
CA GLY A 138 2.24 -17.27 3.51
C GLY A 138 1.91 -16.92 2.05
N LEU A 139 2.83 -16.25 1.35
CA LEU A 139 2.69 -15.92 -0.08
C LEU A 139 2.60 -17.17 -0.97
N ALA A 140 3.36 -18.22 -0.66
CA ALA A 140 3.20 -19.51 -1.34
C ALA A 140 1.77 -20.07 -1.19
N GLY A 141 1.18 -19.92 0.01
CA GLY A 141 -0.22 -20.29 0.25
C GLY A 141 -1.21 -19.46 -0.56
N VAL A 142 -0.97 -18.15 -0.69
CA VAL A 142 -1.76 -17.24 -1.54
C VAL A 142 -1.74 -17.68 -3.00
N LEU A 143 -0.55 -17.98 -3.53
CA LEU A 143 -0.34 -18.31 -4.95
C LEU A 143 -0.66 -19.77 -5.29
N LEU A 144 -0.92 -20.60 -4.29
CA LEU A 144 -1.07 -22.06 -4.45
C LEU A 144 -2.17 -22.44 -5.42
N GLY A 145 -3.33 -21.78 -5.35
CA GLY A 145 -4.50 -22.00 -6.19
C GLY A 145 -4.49 -21.22 -7.51
N ASP A 146 -3.45 -20.44 -7.77
CA ASP A 146 -3.37 -19.49 -8.89
C ASP A 146 -4.60 -18.55 -8.96
N PRO A 147 -4.89 -17.81 -7.88
CA PRO A 147 -6.13 -17.06 -7.73
C PRO A 147 -6.23 -15.89 -8.72
N HIS A 148 -7.46 -15.50 -9.04
CA HIS A 148 -7.74 -14.31 -9.85
C HIS A 148 -7.61 -13.02 -9.03
N THR A 149 -7.75 -13.09 -7.71
CA THR A 149 -7.66 -11.97 -6.79
C THR A 149 -6.64 -12.25 -5.70
N ILE A 150 -5.78 -11.29 -5.40
CA ILE A 150 -4.75 -11.35 -4.36
C ILE A 150 -5.00 -10.23 -3.37
N ILE A 151 -5.11 -10.57 -2.07
CA ILE A 151 -5.30 -9.62 -0.97
C ILE A 151 -4.18 -9.83 0.04
N LEU A 152 -3.38 -8.80 0.29
CA LEU A 152 -2.26 -8.89 1.21
C LEU A 152 -2.31 -7.74 2.22
N ASP A 153 -2.23 -8.08 3.51
CA ASP A 153 -2.13 -7.11 4.59
C ASP A 153 -0.69 -7.03 5.07
N GLU A 154 -0.04 -5.88 4.83
CA GLU A 154 1.34 -5.59 5.24
C GLU A 154 2.35 -6.70 4.83
N PRO A 155 2.39 -7.14 3.57
CA PRO A 155 3.17 -8.31 3.17
C PRO A 155 4.69 -8.10 3.20
N ALA A 156 5.17 -6.87 3.23
CA ALA A 156 6.59 -6.51 3.30
C ALA A 156 7.16 -6.57 4.72
N ASN A 157 6.30 -6.71 5.75
CA ASN A 157 6.75 -6.72 7.14
C ASN A 157 7.71 -7.87 7.43
N GLY A 158 8.89 -7.51 7.97
CA GLY A 158 9.92 -8.48 8.34
C GLY A 158 10.71 -9.07 7.18
N LEU A 159 10.60 -8.50 5.99
CA LEU A 159 11.47 -8.78 4.86
C LEU A 159 12.67 -7.82 4.86
N ASP A 160 13.78 -8.31 4.34
CA ASP A 160 14.94 -7.51 3.98
C ASP A 160 14.68 -6.72 2.68
N PRO A 161 15.54 -5.75 2.31
CA PRO A 161 15.34 -4.94 1.09
C PRO A 161 15.24 -5.78 -0.19
N GLU A 162 15.90 -6.94 -0.26
CA GLU A 162 15.80 -7.85 -1.39
C GLU A 162 14.42 -8.53 -1.43
N GLY A 163 13.93 -8.97 -0.27
CA GLY A 163 12.59 -9.55 -0.12
C GLY A 163 11.47 -8.56 -0.47
N ILE A 164 11.62 -7.29 -0.10
CA ILE A 164 10.68 -6.22 -0.45
C ILE A 164 10.63 -6.02 -1.98
N ARG A 165 11.81 -5.93 -2.63
CA ARG A 165 11.88 -5.84 -4.10
C ARG A 165 11.25 -7.04 -4.78
N TRP A 166 11.56 -8.25 -4.30
CA TRP A 166 10.99 -9.47 -4.85
C TRP A 166 9.46 -9.49 -4.77
N ILE A 167 8.87 -9.10 -3.61
CA ILE A 167 7.41 -9.10 -3.45
C ILE A 167 6.76 -8.05 -4.37
N ARG A 168 7.36 -6.87 -4.49
CA ARG A 168 6.92 -5.83 -5.41
C ARG A 168 6.85 -6.35 -6.85
N ASP A 169 7.96 -6.90 -7.34
CA ASP A 169 8.06 -7.39 -8.71
C ASP A 169 7.08 -8.54 -8.97
N MET A 170 6.88 -9.41 -7.98
CA MET A 170 5.88 -10.48 -8.02
C MET A 170 4.46 -9.91 -8.12
N LEU A 171 4.08 -8.91 -7.32
CA LEU A 171 2.73 -8.31 -7.33
C LEU A 171 2.46 -7.59 -8.66
N VAL A 172 3.43 -6.83 -9.17
CA VAL A 172 3.34 -6.20 -10.49
C VAL A 172 3.19 -7.25 -11.58
N HIS A 173 3.96 -8.34 -11.53
CA HIS A 173 3.81 -9.45 -12.47
C HIS A 173 2.41 -10.07 -12.43
N GLN A 174 1.85 -10.32 -11.23
CA GLN A 174 0.49 -10.89 -11.10
C GLN A 174 -0.58 -9.93 -11.65
N ALA A 175 -0.44 -8.63 -11.42
CA ALA A 175 -1.33 -7.62 -12.00
C ALA A 175 -1.24 -7.60 -13.53
N ASN A 176 -0.03 -7.65 -14.10
CA ASN A 176 0.19 -7.69 -15.55
C ASN A 176 -0.43 -8.96 -16.22
N LEU A 177 -0.62 -10.03 -15.46
CA LEU A 177 -1.39 -11.21 -15.89
C LEU A 177 -2.92 -10.98 -15.86
N GLY A 178 -3.38 -9.76 -15.55
CA GLY A 178 -4.79 -9.39 -15.49
C GLY A 178 -5.47 -9.73 -14.15
N LYS A 179 -4.71 -10.10 -13.11
CA LYS A 179 -5.26 -10.38 -11.78
C LYS A 179 -5.57 -9.09 -11.04
N THR A 180 -6.45 -9.19 -10.05
CA THR A 180 -6.78 -8.09 -9.13
C THR A 180 -5.87 -8.19 -7.93
N VAL A 181 -5.13 -7.12 -7.64
CA VAL A 181 -4.20 -7.07 -6.50
C VAL A 181 -4.57 -5.93 -5.58
N LEU A 182 -4.89 -6.26 -4.32
CA LEU A 182 -5.13 -5.31 -3.24
C LEU A 182 -4.06 -5.54 -2.16
N VAL A 183 -3.26 -4.53 -1.88
CA VAL A 183 -2.17 -4.64 -0.91
C VAL A 183 -2.18 -3.46 0.05
N SER A 184 -2.18 -3.72 1.37
CA SER A 184 -1.91 -2.68 2.35
C SER A 184 -0.41 -2.54 2.60
N SER A 185 0.05 -1.34 2.87
CA SER A 185 1.40 -1.07 3.33
C SER A 185 1.43 0.22 4.14
N HIS A 186 2.36 0.29 5.09
CA HIS A 186 2.77 1.52 5.74
C HIS A 186 4.04 2.11 5.08
N LEU A 187 4.68 1.37 4.16
CA LEU A 187 5.83 1.82 3.38
C LEU A 187 5.34 2.51 2.11
N LEU A 188 5.08 3.81 2.21
CA LEU A 188 4.49 4.60 1.11
C LEU A 188 5.44 4.72 -0.09
N SER A 189 6.74 4.81 0.16
CA SER A 189 7.78 4.80 -0.89
C SER A 189 7.74 3.53 -1.74
N GLU A 190 7.59 2.35 -1.11
CA GLU A 190 7.44 1.09 -1.83
C GLU A 190 6.11 1.01 -2.58
N MET A 191 5.04 1.57 -1.98
CA MET A 191 3.73 1.64 -2.62
C MET A 191 3.78 2.50 -3.89
N ALA A 192 4.46 3.64 -3.85
CA ALA A 192 4.65 4.53 -4.99
C ALA A 192 5.35 3.84 -6.18
N LEU A 193 6.21 2.84 -5.90
CA LEU A 193 6.94 2.09 -6.93
C LEU A 193 6.13 0.95 -7.59
N MET A 194 5.03 0.50 -6.98
CA MET A 194 4.28 -0.68 -7.49
C MET A 194 2.81 -0.41 -7.75
N ALA A 195 2.17 0.46 -6.97
CA ALA A 195 0.75 0.74 -7.13
C ALA A 195 0.51 1.74 -8.25
N THR A 196 -0.53 1.50 -9.04
CA THR A 196 -1.04 2.45 -10.03
C THR A 196 -2.36 3.08 -9.57
N ALA A 197 -3.04 2.42 -8.63
CA ALA A 197 -4.27 2.89 -8.02
C ALA A 197 -4.17 2.85 -6.49
N LEU A 198 -4.91 3.74 -5.83
CA LEU A 198 -4.98 3.85 -4.38
C LEU A 198 -6.43 3.87 -3.90
N VAL A 199 -6.62 3.28 -2.73
CA VAL A 199 -7.78 3.47 -1.85
C VAL A 199 -7.23 3.95 -0.52
N VAL A 200 -7.47 5.19 -0.16
CA VAL A 200 -7.00 5.81 1.09
C VAL A 200 -8.15 5.91 2.06
N ILE A 201 -7.97 5.38 3.26
CA ILE A 201 -8.99 5.41 4.33
C ILE A 201 -8.48 6.09 5.59
N GLY A 202 -9.40 6.75 6.31
CA GLY A 202 -9.16 7.34 7.61
C GLY A 202 -10.38 7.14 8.50
N GLN A 203 -10.18 6.77 9.76
CA GLN A 203 -11.25 6.50 10.75
C GLN A 203 -12.41 5.63 10.20
N GLY A 204 -12.05 4.60 9.42
CA GLY A 204 -13.01 3.66 8.83
C GLY A 204 -13.78 4.19 7.61
N ARG A 205 -13.47 5.39 7.11
CA ARG A 205 -14.13 6.03 5.97
C ARG A 205 -13.18 6.17 4.78
N LEU A 206 -13.75 6.23 3.57
CA LEU A 206 -13.00 6.56 2.37
C LEU A 206 -12.57 8.04 2.41
N VAL A 207 -11.27 8.28 2.28
CA VAL A 207 -10.70 9.62 2.09
C VAL A 207 -10.60 9.92 0.59
N GLN A 208 -10.00 9.01 -0.16
CA GLN A 208 -9.79 9.15 -1.60
C GLN A 208 -9.67 7.79 -2.27
N GLN A 209 -10.15 7.70 -3.51
CA GLN A 209 -9.86 6.60 -4.43
C GLN A 209 -9.48 7.17 -5.79
N GLY A 210 -8.45 6.63 -6.42
CA GLY A 210 -7.99 7.08 -7.73
C GLY A 210 -6.62 6.52 -8.10
N THR A 211 -5.98 7.11 -9.10
CA THR A 211 -4.58 6.81 -9.45
C THR A 211 -3.62 7.43 -8.44
N VAL A 212 -2.43 6.85 -8.30
CA VAL A 212 -1.33 7.43 -7.49
C VAL A 212 -1.07 8.86 -7.94
N GLN A 213 -0.99 9.10 -9.25
CA GLN A 213 -0.74 10.42 -9.81
C GLN A 213 -1.82 11.44 -9.40
N ALA A 214 -3.11 11.09 -9.56
CA ALA A 214 -4.21 11.98 -9.18
C ALA A 214 -4.24 12.27 -7.66
N PHE A 215 -3.81 11.33 -6.84
CA PHE A 215 -3.68 11.52 -5.41
C PHE A 215 -2.54 12.48 -5.07
N THR A 216 -1.35 12.28 -5.66
CA THR A 216 -0.19 13.14 -5.47
C THR A 216 -0.49 14.56 -5.98
N ASP A 217 -1.07 14.70 -7.19
CA ASP A 217 -1.44 16.01 -7.75
C ASP A 217 -2.44 16.80 -6.89
N ARG A 218 -3.27 16.10 -6.13
CA ARG A 218 -4.30 16.72 -5.29
C ARG A 218 -3.77 17.14 -3.91
N PHE A 219 -2.92 16.33 -3.29
CA PHE A 219 -2.53 16.49 -1.90
C PHE A 219 -1.04 16.82 -1.71
N ALA A 220 -0.17 16.52 -2.67
CA ALA A 220 1.23 16.91 -2.56
C ALA A 220 1.36 18.41 -2.89
N GLU A 221 2.02 19.13 -2.01
CA GLU A 221 2.37 20.52 -2.28
C GLU A 221 3.33 20.58 -3.46
N ARG A 222 3.10 21.56 -4.32
CA ARG A 222 4.01 21.88 -5.43
C ARG A 222 4.97 22.93 -4.94
N SER A 223 6.23 22.64 -5.01
CA SER A 223 7.31 23.54 -4.66
C SER A 223 8.34 23.62 -5.80
N VAL A 224 9.27 24.55 -5.67
CA VAL A 224 10.39 24.69 -6.58
C VAL A 224 11.67 24.57 -5.78
N ARG A 225 12.49 23.57 -6.09
CA ARG A 225 13.84 23.44 -5.54
C ARG A 225 14.84 24.30 -6.30
N VAL A 226 15.59 25.07 -5.55
CA VAL A 226 16.55 26.03 -6.07
C VAL A 226 17.87 25.86 -5.36
N GLN A 227 18.96 25.70 -6.14
CA GLN A 227 20.32 25.85 -5.62
C GLN A 227 20.98 27.07 -6.22
N SER A 228 21.55 27.91 -5.35
CA SER A 228 22.21 29.15 -5.74
C SER A 228 23.35 29.47 -4.78
N PRO A 229 24.52 29.92 -5.28
CA PRO A 229 25.57 30.49 -4.42
C PRO A 229 25.11 31.80 -3.76
N ASP A 230 24.17 32.51 -4.40
CA ASP A 230 23.62 33.78 -3.94
C ASP A 230 22.23 33.64 -3.33
N VAL A 231 21.99 32.55 -2.57
CA VAL A 231 20.68 32.22 -1.99
C VAL A 231 20.10 33.37 -1.15
N VAL A 232 20.93 34.13 -0.44
CA VAL A 232 20.52 35.29 0.40
C VAL A 232 19.89 36.40 -0.45
N ARG A 233 20.44 36.66 -1.67
CA ARG A 233 19.87 37.66 -2.58
C ARG A 233 18.53 37.16 -3.13
N LEU A 234 18.44 35.87 -3.48
CA LEU A 234 17.20 35.28 -3.97
C LEU A 234 16.09 35.31 -2.93
N THR A 235 16.40 34.90 -1.68
CA THR A 235 15.42 34.91 -0.59
C THR A 235 14.94 36.34 -0.25
N GLY A 236 15.83 37.33 -0.37
CA GLY A 236 15.45 38.74 -0.26
C GLY A 236 14.42 39.17 -1.32
N ALA A 237 14.63 38.76 -2.57
CA ALA A 237 13.69 39.02 -3.65
C ALA A 237 12.34 38.29 -3.48
N LEU A 238 12.36 37.03 -3.07
CA LEU A 238 11.15 36.24 -2.76
C LEU A 238 10.35 36.87 -1.62
N SER A 239 11.03 37.30 -0.55
CA SER A 239 10.39 37.98 0.60
C SER A 239 9.71 39.28 0.22
N LEU A 240 10.29 40.07 -0.69
CA LEU A 240 9.69 41.33 -1.18
C LEU A 240 8.39 41.07 -1.96
N GLU A 241 8.26 39.91 -2.62
CA GLU A 241 7.05 39.51 -3.33
C GLU A 241 6.08 38.71 -2.45
N GLY A 242 6.40 38.47 -1.17
CA GLY A 242 5.56 37.70 -0.25
C GLY A 242 5.52 36.19 -0.55
N ILE A 243 6.53 35.68 -1.27
CA ILE A 243 6.63 34.27 -1.64
C ILE A 243 7.28 33.50 -0.50
N ALA A 244 6.62 32.44 -0.01
CA ALA A 244 7.11 31.60 1.06
C ALA A 244 8.25 30.69 0.55
N PHE A 245 9.24 30.46 1.41
CA PHE A 245 10.34 29.54 1.13
C PHE A 245 10.89 28.94 2.42
N THR A 246 11.50 27.76 2.28
CA THR A 246 12.17 27.03 3.37
C THR A 246 13.61 26.75 2.98
N HIS A 247 14.57 26.96 3.90
CA HIS A 247 15.96 26.57 3.68
C HIS A 247 16.16 25.07 3.88
N LEU A 248 16.64 24.39 2.84
CA LEU A 248 17.04 22.96 2.89
C LEU A 248 18.53 22.80 3.19
N GLY A 249 19.32 23.83 2.91
CA GLY A 249 20.76 23.84 3.13
C GLY A 249 21.36 25.24 2.95
N PRO A 250 22.68 25.39 3.09
CA PRO A 250 23.35 26.70 2.98
C PRO A 250 23.11 27.41 1.65
N ASN A 251 22.98 26.65 0.55
CA ASN A 251 22.83 27.16 -0.81
C ASN A 251 21.57 26.59 -1.49
N GLU A 252 20.64 26.01 -0.72
CA GLU A 252 19.46 25.33 -1.25
C GLU A 252 18.22 25.78 -0.50
N ILE A 253 17.19 26.16 -1.28
CA ILE A 253 15.87 26.51 -0.76
C ILE A 253 14.78 25.77 -1.51
N GLU A 254 13.65 25.60 -0.87
CA GLU A 254 12.38 25.16 -1.42
C GLU A 254 11.41 26.33 -1.39
N VAL A 255 10.83 26.67 -2.55
CA VAL A 255 9.93 27.81 -2.73
C VAL A 255 8.52 27.27 -3.00
N GLU A 256 7.55 27.75 -2.24
CA GLU A 256 6.17 27.25 -2.26
C GLU A 256 5.24 28.16 -3.08
N GLY A 257 4.19 27.56 -3.66
CA GLY A 257 3.08 28.31 -4.30
C GLY A 257 3.42 29.01 -5.60
N VAL A 258 4.60 28.76 -6.19
CA VAL A 258 5.05 29.36 -7.46
C VAL A 258 5.61 28.32 -8.42
N THR A 259 5.76 28.68 -9.68
CA THR A 259 6.38 27.82 -10.70
C THR A 259 7.88 28.09 -10.83
N ALA A 260 8.64 27.11 -11.34
CA ALA A 260 10.06 27.29 -11.65
C ALA A 260 10.30 28.46 -12.62
N ALA A 261 9.40 28.70 -13.58
CA ALA A 261 9.48 29.82 -14.49
C ALA A 261 9.48 31.18 -13.73
N ARG A 262 8.55 31.32 -12.76
CA ARG A 262 8.45 32.56 -11.96
C ARG A 262 9.69 32.79 -11.09
N VAL A 263 10.19 31.73 -10.46
CA VAL A 263 11.44 31.83 -9.68
C VAL A 263 12.63 32.16 -10.58
N GLY A 264 12.69 31.58 -11.77
CA GLY A 264 13.73 31.89 -12.77
C GLY A 264 13.70 33.35 -13.21
N GLU A 265 12.53 33.94 -13.48
CA GLU A 265 12.35 35.34 -13.79
C GLU A 265 12.84 36.26 -12.67
N LEU A 266 12.48 35.92 -11.41
CA LEU A 266 12.92 36.68 -10.25
C LEU A 266 14.44 36.60 -10.04
N ALA A 267 15.04 35.42 -10.24
CA ALA A 267 16.48 35.25 -10.17
C ALA A 267 17.19 36.09 -11.24
N ALA A 268 16.71 36.07 -12.48
CA ALA A 268 17.25 36.85 -13.58
C ALA A 268 17.15 38.37 -13.35
N ALA A 269 16.00 38.85 -12.87
CA ALA A 269 15.77 40.26 -12.55
C ALA A 269 16.69 40.78 -11.43
N ASN A 270 17.12 39.89 -10.52
CA ASN A 270 18.01 40.19 -9.41
C ASN A 270 19.47 39.78 -9.65
N ALA A 271 19.84 39.40 -10.89
CA ALA A 271 21.18 38.95 -11.27
C ALA A 271 21.70 37.81 -10.37
N VAL A 272 20.82 36.87 -9.99
CA VAL A 272 21.16 35.70 -9.18
C VAL A 272 21.48 34.53 -10.10
N VAL A 273 22.64 33.90 -9.88
CA VAL A 273 23.05 32.68 -10.59
C VAL A 273 22.34 31.48 -9.97
N LEU A 274 21.71 30.65 -10.80
CA LEU A 274 21.08 29.40 -10.37
C LEU A 274 21.95 28.21 -10.84
N HIS A 275 22.29 27.33 -9.91
CA HIS A 275 22.93 26.05 -10.21
C HIS A 275 21.89 24.96 -10.48
N GLN A 276 20.72 25.06 -9.84
CA GLN A 276 19.58 24.17 -10.07
C GLN A 276 18.29 24.97 -9.91
N LEU A 277 17.35 24.68 -10.79
CA LEU A 277 15.96 25.16 -10.71
C LEU A 277 15.06 24.05 -11.26
N ALA A 278 14.24 23.45 -10.41
CA ALA A 278 13.37 22.36 -10.79
C ALA A 278 12.03 22.41 -10.03
N ASP A 279 10.94 22.18 -10.74
CA ASP A 279 9.66 21.91 -10.09
C ASP A 279 9.79 20.61 -9.28
N HIS A 280 9.35 20.66 -8.04
CA HIS A 280 9.29 19.54 -7.13
C HIS A 280 7.83 19.28 -6.79
N VAL A 281 7.38 18.07 -7.12
CA VAL A 281 6.08 17.56 -6.67
C VAL A 281 6.37 16.71 -5.43
N GLY A 282 5.70 17.01 -4.36
CA GLY A 282 5.84 16.25 -3.12
C GLY A 282 5.61 14.76 -3.32
N SER A 283 6.17 13.97 -2.45
CA SER A 283 6.09 12.51 -2.52
C SER A 283 4.68 11.99 -2.21
N LEU A 284 4.43 10.71 -2.49
CA LEU A 284 3.22 10.04 -2.00
C LEU A 284 3.11 10.10 -0.48
N GLU A 285 4.23 10.17 0.23
CA GLU A 285 4.29 10.31 1.70
C GLU A 285 3.75 11.67 2.14
N ASP A 286 4.19 12.75 1.51
CA ASP A 286 3.74 14.11 1.79
C ASP A 286 2.24 14.24 1.51
N ALA A 287 1.79 13.77 0.33
CA ALA A 287 0.39 13.73 -0.05
C ALA A 287 -0.47 12.92 0.95
N PHE A 288 0.06 11.81 1.46
CA PHE A 288 -0.65 10.98 2.43
C PHE A 288 -0.76 11.66 3.80
N ILE A 289 0.30 12.31 4.27
CA ILE A 289 0.29 13.07 5.53
C ILE A 289 -0.76 14.17 5.45
N GLU A 290 -0.75 14.97 4.39
CA GLU A 290 -1.72 16.05 4.17
C GLU A 290 -3.15 15.52 4.10
N ALA A 291 -3.41 14.50 3.28
CA ALA A 291 -4.74 13.89 3.14
C ALA A 291 -5.28 13.28 4.44
N THR A 292 -4.40 12.88 5.36
CA THR A 292 -4.79 12.25 6.63
C THR A 292 -4.65 13.15 7.84
N ALA A 293 -4.09 14.35 7.72
CA ALA A 293 -3.90 15.30 8.81
C ALA A 293 -5.19 15.62 9.56
N SER A 294 -6.27 15.90 8.82
CA SER A 294 -7.60 16.17 9.40
C SER A 294 -8.26 14.96 10.09
N VAL A 295 -7.71 13.75 9.86
CA VAL A 295 -8.24 12.49 10.38
C VAL A 295 -7.42 11.95 11.54
N GLN A 296 -6.21 12.53 11.79
CA GLN A 296 -5.30 12.07 12.85
C GLN A 296 -5.52 12.74 14.21
N ASP A 297 -6.40 13.70 14.36
CA ASP A 297 -6.64 14.47 15.60
C ASP A 297 -7.09 13.65 16.83
N TYR A 298 -6.73 12.36 16.92
CA TYR A 298 -7.17 11.47 18.01
C TYR A 298 -6.05 10.73 18.77
N THR A 299 -4.83 11.28 18.88
CA THR A 299 -3.78 10.61 19.67
C THR A 299 -2.99 11.52 20.63
N ALA A 300 -3.36 12.76 20.86
CA ALA A 300 -2.64 13.66 21.77
C ALA A 300 -3.44 14.11 23.00
N GLY A 301 -4.46 13.40 23.43
CA GLY A 301 -5.28 13.83 24.56
C GLY A 301 -5.98 12.71 25.32
N SER A 302 -5.24 11.89 26.05
CA SER A 302 -5.71 11.31 27.32
C SER A 302 -4.58 10.52 28.00
N LYS A 303 -3.88 11.21 28.91
CA LYS A 303 -3.26 10.55 30.05
C LYS A 303 -4.25 10.53 31.19
#